data_37c2df183a998571cd72a3c84a784e82
#
_entry.id   37c2df183a998571cd72a3c84a784e82
#
_cell.length_a   1.000
_cell.length_b   1.000
_cell.length_c   1.000
_cell.angle_alpha   90.00
_cell.angle_beta   90.00
_cell.angle_gamma   90.00
#
_symmetry.space_group_name_H-M   'P 1'
#
loop_
_entity.id
_entity.type
_entity.pdbx_description
1 polymer ?
#
loop_
_entity_poly.entity_id
_entity_poly.type
_entity_poly.pdbx_seq_one_letter_code
_entity_poly.pdbx_strand_id
1 'polypeptide(L)' 'METELRELEALLKYIIKHNTEHAEEINALAQKAASLCRDDVSIDLIRGVEKMKESNADLLKALESLRGKG' A
#
# COMPACT_ATOMS: atom_id res chain seq x y z
N MET A 1 -13.76 -1.72 24.76
CA MET A 1 -14.29 -1.83 23.40
C MET A 1 -13.89 -0.62 22.55
N GLU A 2 -14.28 0.57 22.97
CA GLU A 2 -13.98 1.77 22.20
C GLU A 2 -12.47 2.00 22.05
N THR A 3 -11.71 1.77 23.11
CA THR A 3 -10.26 1.94 23.06
C THR A 3 -9.63 0.98 22.07
N GLU A 4 -10.10 -0.27 22.06
CA GLU A 4 -9.58 -1.27 21.14
C GLU A 4 -9.92 -0.91 19.69
N LEU A 5 -11.10 -0.35 19.45
CA LEU A 5 -11.47 0.08 18.11
C LEU A 5 -10.61 1.24 17.63
N ARG A 6 -10.28 2.16 18.54
CA ARG A 6 -9.39 3.29 18.20
C ARG A 6 -7.99 2.81 17.90
N GLU A 7 -7.51 1.82 18.63
CA GLU A 7 -6.19 1.25 18.36
C GLU A 7 -6.17 0.58 17.00
N LEU A 8 -7.24 -0.15 16.69
CA LEU A 8 -7.35 -0.80 15.38
C LEU A 8 -7.36 0.23 14.25
N GLU A 9 -8.12 1.32 14.44
CA GLU A 9 -8.16 2.39 13.45
C GLU A 9 -6.78 2.99 13.24
N ALA A 10 -6.06 3.26 14.33
CA ALA A 10 -4.72 3.84 14.25
C ALA A 10 -3.75 2.93 13.51
N LEU A 11 -3.83 1.63 13.78
CA LEU A 11 -2.97 0.64 13.12
C LEU A 11 -3.29 0.54 11.63
N LEU A 12 -4.57 0.58 11.27
CA LEU A 12 -4.96 0.55 9.87
C LEU A 12 -4.43 1.77 9.12
N LYS A 13 -4.56 2.96 9.73
CA LYS A 13 -4.04 4.18 9.12
C LYS A 13 -2.53 4.08 8.92
N TYR A 14 -1.83 3.56 9.93
CA TYR A 14 -0.38 3.41 9.85
C TYR A 14 0.02 2.48 8.70
N ILE A 15 -0.64 1.32 8.61
CA ILE A 15 -0.32 0.34 7.57
C ILE A 15 -0.59 0.89 6.18
N ILE A 16 -1.72 1.58 6.01
CA ILE A 16 -2.07 2.17 4.72
C ILE A 16 -1.02 3.18 4.28
N LYS A 17 -0.62 4.06 5.19
CA LYS A 17 0.41 5.05 4.90
C LYS A 17 1.74 4.38 4.59
N HIS A 18 2.11 3.38 5.38
CA HIS A 18 3.36 2.65 5.22
C HIS A 18 3.41 1.95 3.85
N ASN A 19 2.30 1.32 3.46
CA ASN A 19 2.21 0.66 2.16
C ASN A 19 2.36 1.65 1.02
N THR A 20 1.77 2.85 1.16
CA THR A 20 1.89 3.89 0.13
C THR A 20 3.35 4.32 -0.02
N GLU A 21 4.04 4.50 1.08
CA GLU A 21 5.45 4.90 1.05
C GLU A 21 6.32 3.81 0.41
N HIS A 22 6.07 2.56 0.76
CA HIS A 22 6.80 1.45 0.16
C HIS A 22 6.52 1.33 -1.33
N ALA A 23 5.27 1.55 -1.75
CA ALA A 23 4.92 1.50 -3.16
C ALA A 23 5.70 2.55 -3.95
N GLU A 24 5.86 3.75 -3.38
CA GLU A 24 6.64 4.80 -4.02
C GLU A 24 8.11 4.42 -4.12
N GLU A 25 8.67 3.83 -3.08
CA GLU A 25 10.05 3.36 -3.07
C GLU A 25 10.27 2.29 -4.13
N ILE A 26 9.34 1.34 -4.23
CA ILE A 26 9.46 0.25 -5.20
C ILE A 26 9.33 0.79 -6.60
N ASN A 27 8.45 1.78 -6.81
CA ASN A 27 8.32 2.41 -8.11
C ASN A 27 9.63 3.07 -8.55
N ALA A 28 10.34 3.71 -7.62
CA ALA A 28 11.65 4.29 -7.90
C ALA A 28 12.66 3.20 -8.29
N LEU A 29 12.60 2.04 -7.62
CA LEU A 29 13.46 0.92 -7.98
C LEU A 29 13.14 0.40 -9.39
N ALA A 30 11.86 0.40 -9.76
CA ALA A 30 11.46 -0.02 -11.10
C ALA A 30 12.06 0.90 -12.16
N GLN A 31 12.04 2.21 -11.90
CA GLN A 31 12.63 3.17 -12.82
C GLN A 31 14.14 2.97 -12.91
N LYS A 32 14.79 2.67 -11.81
CA LYS A 32 16.22 2.39 -11.80
C LYS A 32 16.52 1.15 -12.63
N ALA A 33 15.73 0.09 -12.45
CA ALA A 33 15.93 -1.15 -13.22
C ALA A 33 15.80 -0.88 -14.70
N ALA A 34 14.81 -0.08 -15.09
CA ALA A 34 14.64 0.28 -16.51
C ALA A 34 15.85 1.04 -17.04
N SER A 35 16.42 1.95 -16.24
CA SER A 35 17.58 2.73 -16.65
C SER A 35 18.81 1.84 -16.81
N LEU A 36 18.82 0.67 -16.18
CA LEU A 36 19.91 -0.30 -16.30
C LEU A 36 19.60 -1.38 -17.35
N CYS A 37 18.60 -1.14 -18.18
CA CYS A 37 18.18 -2.05 -19.26
C CYS A 37 17.68 -3.38 -18.70
N ARG A 38 17.14 -3.39 -17.49
CA ARG A 38 16.54 -4.57 -16.89
C ARG A 38 15.02 -4.40 -16.87
N ASP A 39 14.44 -4.40 -18.08
CA ASP A 39 13.00 -4.22 -18.24
C ASP A 39 12.20 -5.35 -17.56
N ASP A 40 12.73 -6.56 -17.55
CA ASP A 40 12.10 -7.68 -16.88
C ASP A 40 11.90 -7.41 -15.39
N VAL A 41 12.94 -6.90 -14.74
CA VAL A 41 12.87 -6.56 -13.32
C VAL A 41 11.91 -5.39 -13.10
N SER A 42 12.00 -4.37 -13.96
CA SER A 42 11.12 -3.21 -13.87
C SER A 42 9.64 -3.60 -13.94
N ILE A 43 9.30 -4.46 -14.89
CA ILE A 43 7.92 -4.92 -15.06
C ILE A 43 7.42 -5.65 -13.82
N ASP A 44 8.23 -6.54 -13.26
CA ASP A 44 7.84 -7.28 -12.07
C ASP A 44 7.64 -6.35 -10.87
N LEU A 45 8.51 -5.35 -10.73
CA LEU A 45 8.38 -4.38 -9.64
C LEU A 45 7.11 -3.55 -9.78
N ILE A 46 6.77 -3.14 -11.00
CA ILE A 46 5.55 -2.37 -11.26
C ILE A 46 4.31 -3.22 -10.92
N ARG A 47 4.33 -4.50 -11.26
CA ARG A 47 3.22 -5.39 -10.90
C ARG A 47 3.05 -5.48 -9.39
N GLY A 48 4.18 -5.53 -8.67
CA GLY A 48 4.13 -5.51 -7.22
C GLY A 48 3.50 -4.24 -6.67
N VAL A 49 3.85 -3.10 -7.25
CA VAL A 49 3.28 -1.81 -6.85
C VAL A 49 1.76 -1.81 -7.08
N GLU A 50 1.33 -2.32 -8.22
CA GLU A 50 -0.11 -2.36 -8.52
C GLU A 50 -0.86 -3.22 -7.51
N LYS A 51 -0.30 -4.35 -7.13
CA LYS A 51 -0.92 -5.22 -6.13
C LYS A 51 -0.97 -4.54 -4.76
N MET A 52 0.05 -3.77 -4.42
CA MET A 52 0.05 -3.02 -3.17
C MET A 52 -1.05 -1.96 -3.18
N LYS A 53 -1.27 -1.30 -4.31
CA LYS A 53 -2.34 -0.30 -4.42
C LYS A 53 -3.71 -0.95 -4.28
N GLU A 54 -3.89 -2.14 -4.89
CA GLU A 54 -5.15 -2.87 -4.74
C GLU A 54 -5.38 -3.29 -3.30
N SER A 55 -4.33 -3.76 -2.64
CA SER A 55 -4.41 -4.12 -1.23
C SER A 55 -4.79 -2.91 -0.39
N ASN A 56 -4.17 -1.77 -0.65
CA ASN A 56 -4.48 -0.54 0.10
C ASN A 56 -5.92 -0.10 -0.11
N ALA A 57 -6.48 -0.30 -1.29
CA ALA A 57 -7.88 0.03 -1.54
C ALA A 57 -8.79 -0.79 -0.63
N ASP A 58 -8.48 -2.08 -0.46
CA ASP A 58 -9.25 -2.93 0.43
C ASP A 58 -9.08 -2.52 1.89
N LEU A 59 -7.86 -2.14 2.28
CA LEU A 59 -7.60 -1.68 3.64
C LEU A 59 -8.35 -0.38 3.93
N LEU A 60 -8.45 0.51 2.94
CA LEU A 60 -9.23 1.73 3.09
C LEU A 60 -10.71 1.42 3.30
N LYS A 61 -11.23 0.44 2.58
CA LYS A 61 -12.61 0.01 2.78
C LYS A 61 -12.81 -0.52 4.19
N ALA A 62 -11.86 -1.29 4.70
CA ALA A 62 -11.93 -1.79 6.06
C ALA A 62 -11.95 -0.64 7.06
N LEU A 63 -11.11 0.38 6.83
CA LEU A 63 -11.07 1.55 7.69
C LEU A 63 -12.40 2.30 7.68
N GLU A 64 -12.99 2.47 6.50
CA GLU A 64 -14.29 3.13 6.38
C GLU A 64 -15.38 2.35 7.09
N SER A 65 -15.35 1.03 6.97
CA SER A 65 -16.31 0.18 7.68
C SER A 65 -16.15 0.32 9.19
N LEU A 66 -14.91 0.38 9.65
CA LEU A 66 -14.63 0.54 11.08
C LEU A 66 -15.18 1.87 11.60
N ARG A 67 -15.17 2.89 10.78
CA ARG A 67 -15.69 4.22 11.15
C ARG A 67 -17.21 4.29 11.07
N GLY A 68 -17.87 3.20 10.73
CA GLY A 68 -19.31 3.17 10.68
C GLY A 68 -19.90 3.74 9.40
N LYS A 69 -19.11 3.80 8.36
CA LYS A 69 -19.58 4.28 7.05
C LYS A 69 -20.08 3.18 6.16
N GLY A 70 -19.93 1.96 6.62
CA GLY A 70 -20.28 0.78 5.86
C GLY A 70 -21.70 0.68 5.44
#